data_93ac8c28ec64e3775a7add66bda7685d
#
_entry.id   93ac8c28ec64e3775a7add66bda7685d
#
_cell.length_a   1.000
_cell.length_b   1.000
_cell.length_c   1.000
_cell.angle_alpha   90.00
_cell.angle_beta   90.00
_cell.angle_gamma   90.00
#
_symmetry.space_group_name_H-M   'P 1'
#
loop_
_entity.id
_entity.type
_entity.pdbx_description
1 polymer ?
#
loop_
_entity_poly.entity_id
_entity_poly.type
_entity_poly.pdbx_seq_one_letter_code
_entity_poly.pdbx_strand_id
1 'polypeptide(L)'
;MKERAGAWKVTSHASFWDEHSREQPGAPLPFSGEFCWAGSHWVVPGVYSTGKALVVDFCRQVDPEAMKRFLRQWGWTEEKGVDRSRDFTPEEAARIEAESPMSFEFRAEALVNGKAFPLRRSSAVGYLPFPYSGDEMGRRAAEHYGLDLSQGWHIFRCGFPWPRRRQVDSLSLVLKGRKKHLPGQPFSMKAGEQVELPDPATGDRVRLTALALEQLGLDTPALEGWELPPYVWRLTYALEPERPGLTLRDMAPGDPPRPRPPAGGSWGYFGGEDGPTATFAAAGPGAASIGIIGGADGPTAILVREDPRPQGHSALSAPRFAPAETVTWLPVFPQPGAADLTVELRRTE
;
A
#
# COMPACT_ATOMS: atom_id res chain seq x y z
N MET A 1 31.81 -18.02 10.06
CA MET A 1 32.29 -16.66 9.73
C MET A 1 31.20 -15.72 10.19
N LYS A 2 31.41 -14.92 11.25
CA LYS A 2 30.45 -13.88 11.64
C LYS A 2 30.55 -12.78 10.59
N GLU A 3 29.54 -12.63 9.73
CA GLU A 3 29.40 -11.44 8.91
C GLU A 3 29.42 -10.22 9.83
N ARG A 4 30.34 -9.31 9.58
CA ARG A 4 30.32 -8.01 10.24
C ARG A 4 29.04 -7.32 9.81
N ALA A 5 28.09 -7.18 10.74
CA ALA A 5 26.92 -6.33 10.52
C ALA A 5 27.41 -4.99 9.97
N GLY A 6 26.99 -4.67 8.75
CA GLY A 6 27.36 -3.40 8.11
C GLY A 6 26.97 -2.22 9.00
N ALA A 7 27.74 -1.14 8.96
CA ALA A 7 27.43 0.07 9.71
C ALA A 7 26.03 0.58 9.32
N TRP A 8 25.26 1.06 10.31
CA TRP A 8 23.94 1.65 10.08
C TRP A 8 24.06 2.82 9.10
N LYS A 9 23.32 2.74 7.99
CA LYS A 9 23.42 3.70 6.91
C LYS A 9 22.07 4.27 6.56
N VAL A 10 21.98 5.59 6.48
CA VAL A 10 20.80 6.32 6.04
C VAL A 10 21.13 7.12 4.80
N THR A 11 20.40 6.94 3.72
CA THR A 11 20.65 7.61 2.43
C THR A 11 19.43 8.43 2.00
N SER A 12 19.55 9.22 0.94
CA SER A 12 18.45 10.02 0.40
C SER A 12 17.33 9.16 -0.23
N HIS A 13 17.57 7.88 -0.43
CA HIS A 13 16.56 6.93 -0.91
C HIS A 13 15.54 6.56 0.16
N ALA A 14 15.86 6.84 1.44
CA ALA A 14 15.03 6.51 2.59
C ALA A 14 14.64 5.02 2.63
N SER A 15 15.59 4.15 2.29
CA SER A 15 15.45 2.70 2.34
C SER A 15 16.25 2.12 3.50
N PHE A 16 15.76 1.04 4.11
CA PHE A 16 16.50 0.29 5.12
C PHE A 16 17.53 -0.65 4.50
N TRP A 17 17.41 -0.97 3.21
CA TRP A 17 18.26 -1.92 2.46
C TRP A 17 19.36 -1.24 1.64
N ASP A 18 19.66 0.02 1.90
CA ASP A 18 20.66 0.82 1.15
C ASP A 18 22.12 0.59 1.59
N GLU A 19 22.44 -0.51 2.24
CA GLU A 19 23.80 -0.81 2.73
C GLU A 19 24.85 -0.75 1.60
N HIS A 20 24.50 -1.21 0.42
CA HIS A 20 25.35 -1.22 -0.77
C HIS A 20 25.29 0.06 -1.62
N SER A 21 24.48 1.03 -1.23
CA SER A 21 24.41 2.32 -1.94
C SER A 21 25.79 2.99 -1.94
N ARG A 22 26.16 3.63 -3.04
CA ARG A 22 27.38 4.45 -3.14
C ARG A 22 27.21 5.86 -2.55
N GLU A 23 26.00 6.22 -2.13
CA GLU A 23 25.74 7.51 -1.49
C GLU A 23 26.39 7.58 -0.12
N GLN A 24 26.93 8.75 0.23
CA GLN A 24 27.47 9.00 1.56
C GLN A 24 26.36 8.94 2.61
N PRO A 25 26.61 8.37 3.79
CA PRO A 25 25.65 8.36 4.87
C PRO A 25 25.20 9.79 5.23
N GLY A 26 23.93 9.95 5.55
CA GLY A 26 23.38 11.18 6.09
C GLY A 26 24.00 11.51 7.44
N ALA A 27 24.27 12.79 7.68
CA ALA A 27 24.70 13.27 8.97
C ALA A 27 23.52 13.31 9.94
N PRO A 28 23.63 12.76 11.17
CA PRO A 28 22.58 12.87 12.16
C PRO A 28 22.38 14.34 12.56
N LEU A 29 21.13 14.71 12.76
CA LEU A 29 20.72 16.01 13.29
C LEU A 29 20.20 15.81 14.72
N PRO A 30 20.44 16.77 15.63
CA PRO A 30 20.07 16.66 17.03
C PRO A 30 18.58 16.96 17.24
N PHE A 31 17.71 16.16 16.67
CA PHE A 31 16.26 16.26 16.84
C PHE A 31 15.67 14.90 17.20
N SER A 32 14.78 14.90 18.17
CA SER A 32 14.01 13.73 18.57
C SER A 32 12.59 14.12 19.01
N GLY A 33 11.72 13.15 19.14
CA GLY A 33 10.35 13.37 19.62
C GLY A 33 9.69 12.09 20.08
N GLU A 34 8.73 12.27 20.98
CA GLU A 34 7.90 11.19 21.51
C GLU A 34 6.47 11.72 21.67
N PHE A 35 5.49 10.96 21.21
CA PHE A 35 4.08 11.38 21.20
C PHE A 35 3.14 10.19 21.12
N CYS A 36 1.86 10.43 21.41
CA CYS A 36 0.79 9.46 21.19
C CYS A 36 -0.04 9.87 19.97
N TRP A 37 -0.28 8.93 19.04
CA TRP A 37 -1.10 9.17 17.87
C TRP A 37 -1.80 7.90 17.43
N ALA A 38 -3.08 8.02 17.04
CA ALA A 38 -3.91 6.88 16.61
C ALA A 38 -3.91 5.70 17.62
N GLY A 39 -3.92 6.00 18.92
CA GLY A 39 -3.91 4.99 19.97
C GLY A 39 -2.59 4.25 20.17
N SER A 40 -1.52 4.63 19.47
CA SER A 40 -0.19 4.05 19.63
C SER A 40 0.81 5.08 20.17
N HIS A 41 1.82 4.60 20.85
CA HIS A 41 3.00 5.37 21.22
C HIS A 41 3.97 5.45 20.02
N TRP A 42 4.54 6.62 19.80
CA TRP A 42 5.46 6.91 18.70
C TRP A 42 6.72 7.58 19.20
N VAL A 43 7.83 7.18 18.63
CA VAL A 43 9.15 7.78 18.87
C VAL A 43 9.76 8.20 17.55
N VAL A 44 10.40 9.36 17.50
CA VAL A 44 11.30 9.80 16.42
C VAL A 44 12.72 9.74 16.96
N PRO A 45 13.42 8.61 16.81
CA PRO A 45 14.75 8.42 17.39
C PRO A 45 15.87 9.00 16.53
N GLY A 46 15.62 9.28 15.25
CA GLY A 46 16.65 9.71 14.33
C GLY A 46 16.16 10.63 13.23
N VAL A 47 16.91 11.71 13.04
CA VAL A 47 16.76 12.65 11.93
C VAL A 47 18.10 12.79 11.24
N TYR A 48 18.13 12.72 9.90
CA TYR A 48 19.39 12.71 9.15
C TYR A 48 19.33 13.69 7.99
N SER A 49 20.38 14.47 7.80
CA SER A 49 20.58 15.30 6.62
C SER A 49 21.47 14.57 5.62
N THR A 50 20.93 14.22 4.47
CA THR A 50 21.68 13.62 3.37
C THR A 50 22.02 14.68 2.31
N GLY A 51 22.61 14.25 1.20
CA GLY A 51 22.92 15.15 0.08
C GLY A 51 21.69 15.78 -0.58
N LYS A 52 20.52 15.13 -0.52
CA LYS A 52 19.32 15.49 -1.29
C LYS A 52 18.03 15.46 -0.48
N ALA A 53 18.06 14.91 0.73
CA ALA A 53 16.88 14.71 1.55
C ALA A 53 17.16 14.94 3.04
N LEU A 54 16.15 15.38 3.75
CA LEU A 54 15.99 15.17 5.18
C LEU A 54 15.30 13.81 5.37
N VAL A 55 15.89 12.93 6.16
CA VAL A 55 15.33 11.60 6.44
C VAL A 55 14.98 11.53 7.91
N VAL A 56 13.75 11.13 8.20
CA VAL A 56 13.22 10.99 9.56
C VAL A 56 12.76 9.56 9.76
N ASP A 57 13.23 8.93 10.82
CA ASP A 57 12.78 7.60 11.21
C ASP A 57 11.72 7.71 12.31
N PHE A 58 10.59 7.04 12.12
CA PHE A 58 9.47 6.98 13.05
C PHE A 58 9.32 5.54 13.53
N CYS A 59 9.18 5.36 14.84
CA CYS A 59 8.95 4.05 15.44
C CYS A 59 7.58 4.05 16.12
N ARG A 60 6.63 3.30 15.59
CA ARG A 60 5.32 3.09 16.18
C ARG A 60 5.33 1.82 17.01
N GLN A 61 4.97 1.91 18.26
CA GLN A 61 4.81 0.75 19.13
C GLN A 61 3.58 -0.07 18.70
N VAL A 62 3.74 -1.37 18.69
CA VAL A 62 2.70 -2.36 18.37
C VAL A 62 2.58 -3.34 19.53
N ASP A 63 1.36 -3.54 20.03
CA ASP A 63 1.10 -4.52 21.09
C ASP A 63 1.37 -5.95 20.59
N PRO A 64 2.35 -6.67 21.16
CA PRO A 64 2.65 -8.04 20.76
C PRO A 64 1.48 -9.00 20.95
N GLU A 65 0.68 -8.80 21.98
CA GLU A 65 -0.47 -9.67 22.27
C GLU A 65 -1.60 -9.43 21.26
N ALA A 66 -1.79 -8.18 20.79
CA ALA A 66 -2.71 -7.91 19.70
C ALA A 66 -2.27 -8.63 18.43
N MET A 67 -0.96 -8.63 18.13
CA MET A 67 -0.42 -9.34 16.98
C MET A 67 -0.58 -10.86 17.10
N LYS A 68 -0.35 -11.44 18.28
CA LYS A 68 -0.60 -12.87 18.52
C LYS A 68 -2.06 -13.26 18.35
N ARG A 69 -2.99 -12.40 18.84
CA ARG A 69 -4.44 -12.62 18.61
C ARG A 69 -4.77 -12.60 17.13
N PHE A 70 -4.26 -11.64 16.40
CA PHE A 70 -4.43 -11.53 14.94
C PHE A 70 -3.89 -12.78 14.22
N LEU A 71 -2.68 -13.23 14.52
CA LEU A 71 -2.11 -14.44 13.91
C LEU A 71 -2.99 -15.67 14.16
N ARG A 72 -3.44 -15.87 15.40
CA ARG A 72 -4.33 -17.00 15.75
C ARG A 72 -5.67 -16.94 15.05
N GLN A 73 -6.24 -15.76 14.87
CA GLN A 73 -7.51 -15.55 14.14
C GLN A 73 -7.40 -16.03 12.69
N TRP A 74 -6.24 -15.86 12.08
CA TRP A 74 -5.97 -16.28 10.69
C TRP A 74 -5.35 -17.68 10.59
N GLY A 75 -5.28 -18.43 11.69
CA GLY A 75 -4.70 -19.78 11.73
C GLY A 75 -3.19 -19.80 11.55
N TRP A 76 -2.51 -18.70 11.79
CA TRP A 76 -1.05 -18.58 11.76
C TRP A 76 -0.46 -18.76 13.15
N THR A 77 0.79 -19.22 13.20
CA THR A 77 1.52 -19.39 14.44
C THR A 77 2.63 -18.35 14.59
N GLU A 78 3.04 -18.10 15.82
CA GLU A 78 4.16 -17.21 16.14
C GLU A 78 5.47 -17.68 15.49
N GLU A 79 5.65 -18.99 15.31
CA GLU A 79 6.85 -19.59 14.73
C GLU A 79 6.89 -19.49 13.20
N LYS A 80 5.74 -19.68 12.53
CA LYS A 80 5.64 -19.68 11.08
C LYS A 80 5.33 -18.32 10.49
N GLY A 81 4.77 -17.42 11.30
CA GLY A 81 4.32 -16.11 10.83
C GLY A 81 3.21 -16.21 9.80
N VAL A 82 3.10 -15.20 8.94
CA VAL A 82 2.13 -15.16 7.84
C VAL A 82 2.54 -16.17 6.79
N ASP A 83 1.70 -17.17 6.54
CA ASP A 83 1.90 -18.10 5.44
C ASP A 83 1.61 -17.41 4.11
N ARG A 84 2.64 -16.91 3.46
CA ARG A 84 2.57 -16.25 2.15
C ARG A 84 2.42 -17.23 0.99
N SER A 85 2.50 -18.53 1.24
CA SER A 85 2.31 -19.56 0.21
C SER A 85 0.83 -19.85 -0.05
N ARG A 86 -0.07 -19.39 0.85
CA ARG A 86 -1.50 -19.52 0.69
C ARG A 86 -2.03 -18.39 -0.18
N ASP A 87 -2.77 -18.73 -1.23
CA ASP A 87 -3.56 -17.78 -1.99
C ASP A 87 -4.73 -17.28 -1.14
N PHE A 88 -4.77 -15.98 -0.90
CA PHE A 88 -5.87 -15.33 -0.22
C PHE A 88 -6.91 -14.85 -1.23
N THR A 89 -8.18 -14.97 -0.87
CA THR A 89 -9.23 -14.27 -1.61
C THR A 89 -9.05 -12.76 -1.45
N PRO A 90 -9.53 -11.94 -2.39
CA PRO A 90 -9.49 -10.48 -2.25
C PRO A 90 -10.15 -9.97 -0.97
N GLU A 91 -11.20 -10.65 -0.48
CA GLU A 91 -11.83 -10.34 0.81
C GLU A 91 -10.90 -10.63 1.99
N GLU A 92 -10.30 -11.83 2.01
CA GLU A 92 -9.34 -12.20 3.06
C GLU A 92 -8.15 -11.23 3.07
N ALA A 93 -7.60 -10.93 1.91
CA ALA A 93 -6.49 -9.97 1.79
C ALA A 93 -6.88 -8.58 2.32
N ALA A 94 -8.06 -8.07 1.96
CA ALA A 94 -8.55 -6.79 2.44
C ALA A 94 -8.81 -6.79 3.96
N ARG A 95 -9.31 -7.90 4.51
CA ARG A 95 -9.49 -8.05 5.96
C ARG A 95 -8.17 -8.15 6.70
N ILE A 96 -7.21 -8.91 6.18
CA ILE A 96 -5.85 -9.00 6.75
C ILE A 96 -5.22 -7.62 6.80
N GLU A 97 -5.29 -6.85 5.72
CA GLU A 97 -4.78 -5.48 5.65
C GLU A 97 -5.47 -4.56 6.68
N ALA A 98 -6.80 -4.63 6.78
CA ALA A 98 -7.58 -3.77 7.68
C ALA A 98 -7.39 -4.14 9.16
N GLU A 99 -7.29 -5.42 9.49
CA GLU A 99 -7.27 -5.95 10.86
C GLU A 99 -5.85 -6.08 11.45
N SER A 100 -4.81 -6.16 10.61
CA SER A 100 -3.43 -6.33 11.07
C SER A 100 -2.97 -5.18 11.97
N PRO A 101 -2.51 -5.46 13.19
CA PRO A 101 -1.94 -4.45 14.08
C PRO A 101 -0.69 -3.75 13.50
N MET A 102 -0.02 -4.40 12.55
CA MET A 102 1.13 -3.82 11.84
C MET A 102 0.69 -2.86 10.73
N SER A 103 -0.53 -2.98 10.20
CA SER A 103 -1.02 -2.09 9.15
C SER A 103 -1.27 -0.69 9.68
N PHE A 104 -0.50 0.25 9.20
CA PHE A 104 -0.70 1.66 9.48
C PHE A 104 -0.15 2.51 8.34
N GLU A 105 -1.02 3.33 7.75
CA GLU A 105 -0.64 4.23 6.68
C GLU A 105 -0.86 5.68 7.07
N PHE A 106 0.06 6.53 6.69
CA PHE A 106 -0.03 7.96 6.92
C PHE A 106 0.68 8.75 5.83
N ARG A 107 0.35 10.02 5.74
CA ARG A 107 1.11 11.03 5.00
C ARG A 107 1.85 11.91 6.00
N ALA A 108 3.03 12.36 5.61
CA ALA A 108 3.80 13.27 6.44
C ALA A 108 4.29 14.47 5.63
N GLU A 109 4.37 15.61 6.30
CA GLU A 109 5.06 16.80 5.82
C GLU A 109 6.08 17.22 6.90
N ALA A 110 7.29 17.54 6.50
CA ALA A 110 8.28 18.13 7.39
C ALA A 110 8.22 19.65 7.28
N LEU A 111 7.98 20.33 8.38
CA LEU A 111 8.08 21.79 8.48
C LEU A 111 9.48 22.13 8.98
N VAL A 112 10.35 22.52 8.08
CA VAL A 112 11.74 22.87 8.40
C VAL A 112 11.89 24.38 8.33
N ASN A 113 12.25 25.03 9.44
CA ASN A 113 12.35 26.48 9.56
C ASN A 113 11.06 27.17 9.04
N GLY A 114 9.88 26.60 9.36
CA GLY A 114 8.58 27.12 8.95
C GLY A 114 8.16 26.81 7.51
N LYS A 115 9.00 26.14 6.70
CA LYS A 115 8.66 25.76 5.32
C LYS A 115 8.30 24.27 5.23
N ALA A 116 7.18 23.98 4.54
CA ALA A 116 6.66 22.62 4.35
C ALA A 116 7.39 21.88 3.22
N PHE A 117 7.71 20.62 3.48
CA PHE A 117 8.29 19.67 2.54
C PHE A 117 7.49 18.36 2.58
N PRO A 118 6.81 17.99 1.49
CA PRO A 118 6.00 16.79 1.47
C PRO A 118 6.89 15.53 1.43
N LEU A 119 6.39 14.44 2.01
CA LEU A 119 6.97 13.11 1.90
C LEU A 119 7.13 12.70 0.43
N ARG A 120 8.31 12.22 0.06
CA ARG A 120 8.60 11.76 -1.30
C ARG A 120 8.87 10.27 -1.39
N ARG A 121 9.52 9.72 -0.37
CA ARG A 121 9.93 8.31 -0.33
C ARG A 121 9.75 7.80 1.08
N SER A 122 9.37 6.55 1.22
CA SER A 122 9.32 5.88 2.50
C SER A 122 9.59 4.39 2.33
N SER A 123 10.13 3.80 3.37
CA SER A 123 10.21 2.36 3.56
C SER A 123 9.83 2.04 4.99
N ALA A 124 9.42 0.80 5.24
CA ALA A 124 9.07 0.37 6.58
C ALA A 124 9.60 -1.03 6.84
N VAL A 125 9.92 -1.30 8.10
CA VAL A 125 10.31 -2.62 8.60
C VAL A 125 9.56 -2.89 9.91
N GLY A 126 9.34 -4.16 10.23
CA GLY A 126 8.65 -4.58 11.43
C GLY A 126 9.54 -5.37 12.37
N TYR A 127 9.38 -5.18 13.66
CA TYR A 127 9.98 -6.00 14.70
C TYR A 127 8.90 -6.52 15.64
N LEU A 128 8.97 -7.80 15.98
CA LEU A 128 8.13 -8.43 16.97
C LEU A 128 9.00 -9.25 17.95
N PRO A 129 8.66 -9.29 19.26
CA PRO A 129 9.50 -9.95 20.28
C PRO A 129 9.37 -11.48 20.31
N PHE A 130 8.82 -12.08 19.26
CA PHE A 130 8.70 -13.54 19.13
C PHE A 130 9.21 -13.97 17.75
N PRO A 131 9.52 -15.27 17.54
CA PRO A 131 10.02 -15.78 16.27
C PRO A 131 8.95 -15.67 15.17
N TYR A 132 8.66 -14.48 14.79
CA TYR A 132 7.96 -14.17 13.57
C TYR A 132 9.02 -14.23 12.46
N SER A 133 8.73 -14.82 11.31
CA SER A 133 9.62 -14.83 10.14
C SER A 133 9.89 -13.39 9.68
N GLY A 134 10.32 -12.63 10.61
CA GLY A 134 10.41 -11.21 10.57
C GLY A 134 11.77 -10.82 10.07
N ASP A 135 11.71 -9.75 9.54
CA ASP A 135 12.71 -8.90 8.99
C ASP A 135 13.86 -8.72 10.00
N GLU A 136 14.98 -9.37 9.74
CA GLU A 136 16.22 -9.15 10.49
C GLU A 136 16.56 -7.66 10.55
N MET A 137 16.20 -6.92 9.49
CA MET A 137 16.35 -5.46 9.43
C MET A 137 15.49 -4.75 10.47
N GLY A 138 14.27 -5.22 10.73
CA GLY A 138 13.41 -4.68 11.79
C GLY A 138 14.06 -4.82 13.17
N ARG A 139 14.66 -5.96 13.46
CA ARG A 139 15.42 -6.18 14.70
C ARG A 139 16.63 -5.26 14.79
N ARG A 140 17.43 -5.19 13.72
CA ARG A 140 18.59 -4.31 13.67
C ARG A 140 18.22 -2.83 13.87
N ALA A 141 17.08 -2.41 13.29
CA ALA A 141 16.57 -1.06 13.48
C ALA A 141 16.15 -0.80 14.93
N ALA A 142 15.44 -1.73 15.54
CA ALA A 142 15.00 -1.62 16.95
C ALA A 142 16.22 -1.57 17.89
N GLU A 143 17.21 -2.43 17.69
CA GLU A 143 18.47 -2.44 18.45
C GLU A 143 19.28 -1.15 18.25
N HIS A 144 19.37 -0.67 17.00
CA HIS A 144 20.09 0.57 16.69
C HIS A 144 19.51 1.78 17.43
N TYR A 145 18.19 1.87 17.53
CA TYR A 145 17.51 2.96 18.21
C TYR A 145 17.31 2.74 19.71
N GLY A 146 17.78 1.62 20.27
CA GLY A 146 17.62 1.29 21.69
C GLY A 146 16.17 1.15 22.12
N LEU A 147 15.29 0.67 21.20
CA LEU A 147 13.89 0.47 21.49
C LEU A 147 13.71 -0.71 22.43
N ASP A 148 12.63 -0.70 23.23
CA ASP A 148 12.27 -1.82 24.10
C ASP A 148 11.93 -3.06 23.26
N LEU A 149 12.82 -4.05 23.28
CA LEU A 149 12.68 -5.29 22.54
C LEU A 149 11.62 -6.24 23.10
N SER A 150 11.00 -5.93 24.24
CA SER A 150 9.81 -6.65 24.72
C SER A 150 8.53 -6.24 24.00
N GLN A 151 8.56 -5.12 23.25
CA GLN A 151 7.46 -4.56 22.50
C GLN A 151 7.61 -4.84 21.00
N GLY A 152 6.51 -4.80 20.26
CA GLY A 152 6.52 -4.76 18.82
C GLY A 152 6.78 -3.34 18.30
N TRP A 153 7.41 -3.23 17.14
CA TRP A 153 7.69 -1.95 16.50
C TRP A 153 7.43 -2.00 15.01
N HIS A 154 6.73 -0.98 14.50
CA HIS A 154 6.65 -0.70 13.08
C HIS A 154 7.47 0.56 12.81
N ILE A 155 8.59 0.40 12.10
CA ILE A 155 9.60 1.43 11.94
C ILE A 155 9.55 1.94 10.51
N PHE A 156 9.25 3.22 10.36
CA PHE A 156 9.15 3.91 9.07
C PHE A 156 10.35 4.81 8.87
N ARG A 157 10.92 4.80 7.70
CA ARG A 157 11.95 5.74 7.25
C ARG A 157 11.36 6.62 6.18
N CYS A 158 11.29 7.92 6.42
CA CYS A 158 10.61 8.89 5.59
C CYS A 158 11.57 9.93 5.05
N GLY A 159 11.62 10.09 3.72
CA GLY A 159 12.50 11.03 3.02
C GLY A 159 11.75 12.25 2.48
N PHE A 160 12.19 13.42 2.87
CA PHE A 160 11.63 14.71 2.46
C PHE A 160 12.68 15.46 1.60
N PRO A 161 12.30 16.11 0.48
CA PRO A 161 13.24 16.85 -0.35
C PRO A 161 13.87 17.98 0.46
N TRP A 162 15.20 17.96 0.62
CA TRP A 162 15.92 18.96 1.40
C TRP A 162 17.28 19.26 0.78
N PRO A 163 17.60 20.53 0.46
CA PRO A 163 18.89 20.89 -0.07
C PRO A 163 19.98 20.90 1.02
N ARG A 164 21.04 20.17 0.80
CA ARG A 164 22.13 19.83 1.73
C ARG A 164 22.74 20.98 2.56
N ARG A 165 22.63 22.23 2.10
CA ARG A 165 23.42 23.35 2.64
C ARG A 165 22.68 24.26 3.61
N ARG A 166 21.45 23.91 3.98
CA ARG A 166 20.67 24.75 4.90
C ARG A 166 20.72 24.17 6.31
N GLN A 167 20.94 25.04 7.26
CA GLN A 167 20.85 24.71 8.68
C GLN A 167 19.38 24.44 9.03
N VAL A 168 19.17 23.41 9.86
CA VAL A 168 17.85 23.09 10.43
C VAL A 168 17.81 23.67 11.84
N ASP A 169 17.07 24.77 12.01
CA ASP A 169 16.95 25.45 13.31
C ASP A 169 15.72 24.96 14.06
N SER A 170 14.63 24.68 13.32
CA SER A 170 13.40 24.12 13.86
C SER A 170 12.86 23.03 12.93
N LEU A 171 12.28 22.01 13.51
CA LEU A 171 11.68 20.90 12.78
C LEU A 171 10.37 20.46 13.45
N SER A 172 9.29 20.53 12.71
CA SER A 172 8.01 19.96 13.09
C SER A 172 7.52 18.97 12.02
N LEU A 173 6.68 18.05 12.39
CA LEU A 173 6.10 17.03 11.52
C LEU A 173 4.59 17.16 11.52
N VAL A 174 3.98 17.29 10.35
CA VAL A 174 2.54 17.22 10.19
C VAL A 174 2.20 15.83 9.70
N LEU A 175 1.50 15.07 10.53
CA LEU A 175 1.10 13.69 10.27
C LEU A 175 -0.39 13.63 9.96
N LYS A 176 -0.76 12.97 8.86
CA LYS A 176 -2.15 12.83 8.40
C LYS A 176 -2.44 11.35 8.21
N GLY A 177 -3.37 10.82 9.02
CA GLY A 177 -3.80 9.42 8.90
C GLY A 177 -4.48 9.18 7.55
N ARG A 178 -4.12 8.10 6.87
CA ARG A 178 -4.87 7.65 5.69
C ARG A 178 -6.16 6.98 6.13
N LYS A 179 -7.16 7.06 5.28
CA LYS A 179 -8.41 6.32 5.46
C LYS A 179 -8.10 4.82 5.44
N LYS A 180 -8.63 4.10 6.42
CA LYS A 180 -8.68 2.63 6.36
C LYS A 180 -9.81 2.21 5.42
N HIS A 181 -9.71 0.99 4.91
CA HIS A 181 -10.70 0.42 4.01
C HIS A 181 -11.16 -0.91 4.59
N LEU A 182 -12.44 -1.02 4.91
CA LEU A 182 -13.03 -2.24 5.45
C LEU A 182 -13.86 -2.94 4.37
N PRO A 183 -13.62 -4.24 4.11
CA PRO A 183 -14.44 -5.01 3.20
C PRO A 183 -15.81 -5.28 3.81
N GLY A 184 -16.86 -5.09 3.00
CA GLY A 184 -18.22 -5.51 3.32
C GLY A 184 -18.52 -6.92 2.81
N GLN A 185 -19.80 -7.25 2.72
CA GLN A 185 -20.22 -8.56 2.21
C GLN A 185 -20.16 -8.59 0.68
N PRO A 186 -19.54 -9.63 0.08
CA PRO A 186 -19.53 -9.79 -1.36
C PRO A 186 -20.92 -10.00 -1.92
N PHE A 187 -21.14 -9.52 -3.15
CA PHE A 187 -22.41 -9.68 -3.87
C PHE A 187 -22.18 -9.82 -5.37
N SER A 188 -23.15 -10.41 -6.06
CA SER A 188 -23.26 -10.43 -7.52
C SER A 188 -24.59 -9.81 -7.92
N MET A 189 -24.63 -9.14 -9.07
CA MET A 189 -25.86 -8.51 -9.54
C MET A 189 -25.88 -8.35 -11.06
N LYS A 190 -27.07 -8.13 -11.58
CA LYS A 190 -27.35 -7.80 -12.98
C LYS A 190 -27.75 -6.33 -13.11
N ALA A 191 -27.70 -5.82 -14.33
CA ALA A 191 -28.23 -4.48 -14.61
C ALA A 191 -29.70 -4.34 -14.17
N GLY A 192 -30.03 -3.23 -13.51
CA GLY A 192 -31.35 -2.95 -12.94
C GLY A 192 -31.60 -3.51 -11.54
N GLU A 193 -30.76 -4.40 -11.03
CA GLU A 193 -30.92 -4.93 -9.68
C GLU A 193 -30.42 -3.96 -8.60
N GLN A 194 -30.89 -4.19 -7.38
CA GLN A 194 -30.51 -3.42 -6.19
C GLN A 194 -30.01 -4.36 -5.10
N VAL A 195 -29.03 -3.88 -4.31
CA VAL A 195 -28.51 -4.57 -3.14
C VAL A 195 -28.32 -3.60 -1.99
N GLU A 196 -28.61 -4.05 -0.77
CA GLU A 196 -28.33 -3.31 0.46
C GLU A 196 -26.95 -3.73 0.99
N LEU A 197 -26.06 -2.77 1.13
CA LEU A 197 -24.68 -2.97 1.58
C LEU A 197 -24.54 -2.44 3.01
N PRO A 198 -24.45 -3.30 4.04
CA PRO A 198 -24.17 -2.84 5.39
C PRO A 198 -22.71 -2.39 5.53
N ASP A 199 -22.52 -1.18 6.06
CA ASP A 199 -21.17 -0.68 6.44
C ASP A 199 -20.68 -1.50 7.64
N PRO A 200 -19.55 -2.22 7.52
CA PRO A 200 -19.07 -3.11 8.58
C PRO A 200 -18.65 -2.39 9.87
N ALA A 201 -18.41 -1.08 9.83
CA ALA A 201 -18.02 -0.32 11.01
C ALA A 201 -19.20 0.32 11.75
N THR A 202 -20.21 0.81 11.02
CA THR A 202 -21.33 1.55 11.62
C THR A 202 -22.64 0.77 11.62
N GLY A 203 -22.77 -0.24 10.74
CA GLY A 203 -24.02 -0.95 10.49
C GLY A 203 -25.01 -0.17 9.61
N ASP A 204 -24.66 1.05 9.20
CA ASP A 204 -25.48 1.83 8.26
C ASP A 204 -25.61 1.08 6.93
N ARG A 205 -26.74 1.24 6.28
CA ARG A 205 -27.01 0.60 5.00
C ARG A 205 -26.94 1.57 3.85
N VAL A 206 -26.27 1.16 2.79
CA VAL A 206 -26.20 1.89 1.53
C VAL A 206 -26.86 1.02 0.47
N ARG A 207 -27.88 1.55 -0.21
CA ARG A 207 -28.49 0.88 -1.35
C ARG A 207 -27.65 1.15 -2.60
N LEU A 208 -27.21 0.09 -3.26
CA LEU A 208 -26.53 0.15 -4.54
C LEU A 208 -27.53 -0.29 -5.62
N THR A 209 -27.70 0.52 -6.66
CA THR A 209 -28.49 0.20 -7.85
C THR A 209 -27.58 0.06 -9.05
N ALA A 210 -27.57 -1.11 -9.70
CA ALA A 210 -26.82 -1.31 -10.95
C ALA A 210 -27.53 -0.60 -12.10
N LEU A 211 -26.91 0.44 -12.64
CA LEU A 211 -27.42 1.17 -13.81
C LEU A 211 -27.09 0.44 -15.12
N ALA A 212 -25.88 -0.07 -15.23
CA ALA A 212 -25.42 -0.86 -16.36
C ALA A 212 -24.38 -1.88 -15.92
N LEU A 213 -24.34 -3.01 -16.60
CA LEU A 213 -23.28 -4.02 -16.47
C LEU A 213 -22.86 -4.42 -17.88
N GLU A 214 -21.66 -4.04 -18.28
CA GLU A 214 -21.17 -4.16 -19.64
C GLU A 214 -19.84 -4.91 -19.67
N GLN A 215 -19.72 -5.81 -20.62
CA GLN A 215 -18.44 -6.43 -20.93
C GLN A 215 -17.68 -5.54 -21.92
N LEU A 216 -16.46 -5.19 -21.58
CA LEU A 216 -15.58 -4.39 -22.43
C LEU A 216 -14.42 -5.25 -22.94
N GLY A 217 -14.14 -5.13 -24.24
CA GLY A 217 -12.88 -5.57 -24.80
C GLY A 217 -11.84 -4.48 -24.62
N LEU A 218 -10.69 -4.84 -24.02
CA LEU A 218 -9.57 -3.92 -23.88
C LEU A 218 -8.74 -3.95 -25.17
N ASP A 219 -8.55 -2.78 -25.77
CA ASP A 219 -7.58 -2.64 -26.85
C ASP A 219 -6.18 -2.55 -26.21
N THR A 220 -5.62 -3.72 -25.90
CA THR A 220 -4.34 -3.81 -25.20
C THR A 220 -3.19 -3.65 -26.17
N PRO A 221 -2.29 -2.67 -25.94
CA PRO A 221 -1.10 -2.54 -26.78
C PRO A 221 -0.30 -3.83 -26.73
N ALA A 222 0.21 -4.25 -27.87
CA ALA A 222 1.04 -5.44 -27.95
C ALA A 222 2.33 -5.21 -27.15
N LEU A 223 2.42 -5.82 -25.99
CA LEU A 223 3.71 -6.00 -25.33
C LEU A 223 4.51 -7.04 -26.13
N GLU A 224 5.75 -6.72 -26.44
CA GLU A 224 6.60 -7.63 -27.17
C GLU A 224 6.76 -8.93 -26.35
N GLY A 225 6.30 -10.03 -26.95
CA GLY A 225 6.37 -11.36 -26.32
C GLY A 225 5.26 -11.73 -25.32
N TRP A 226 4.31 -10.81 -25.02
CA TRP A 226 3.25 -11.06 -24.02
C TRP A 226 1.86 -10.80 -24.58
N GLU A 227 0.92 -11.60 -24.15
CA GLU A 227 -0.52 -11.42 -24.35
C GLU A 227 -1.19 -11.05 -23.03
N LEU A 228 -2.02 -10.02 -23.06
CA LEU A 228 -2.73 -9.51 -21.91
C LEU A 228 -4.18 -9.92 -21.96
N PRO A 229 -4.82 -10.17 -20.81
CA PRO A 229 -6.23 -10.51 -20.78
C PRO A 229 -7.08 -9.34 -21.30
N PRO A 230 -7.89 -9.57 -22.36
CA PRO A 230 -8.57 -8.48 -23.06
C PRO A 230 -9.95 -8.15 -22.50
N TYR A 231 -10.52 -8.95 -21.60
CA TYR A 231 -11.91 -8.76 -21.17
C TYR A 231 -11.99 -8.25 -19.74
N VAL A 232 -12.81 -7.22 -19.53
CA VAL A 232 -13.22 -6.71 -18.22
C VAL A 232 -14.72 -6.48 -18.20
N TRP A 233 -15.34 -6.54 -17.03
CA TRP A 233 -16.69 -6.05 -16.81
C TRP A 233 -16.66 -4.66 -16.19
N ARG A 234 -17.52 -3.77 -16.69
CA ARG A 234 -17.78 -2.47 -16.09
C ARG A 234 -19.17 -2.48 -15.47
N LEU A 235 -19.22 -2.27 -14.17
CA LEU A 235 -20.47 -1.99 -13.45
C LEU A 235 -20.58 -0.48 -13.25
N THR A 236 -21.63 0.12 -13.83
CA THR A 236 -22.05 1.49 -13.53
C THR A 236 -23.18 1.44 -12.51
N TYR A 237 -23.06 2.20 -11.42
CA TYR A 237 -23.99 2.10 -10.29
C TYR A 237 -24.25 3.45 -9.62
N ALA A 238 -25.40 3.54 -8.93
CA ALA A 238 -25.76 4.64 -8.04
C ALA A 238 -25.78 4.16 -6.59
N LEU A 239 -25.52 5.06 -5.66
CA LEU A 239 -25.55 4.80 -4.22
C LEU A 239 -26.61 5.70 -3.55
N GLU A 240 -27.37 5.14 -2.62
CA GLU A 240 -28.35 5.87 -1.81
C GLU A 240 -28.33 5.38 -0.35
N PRO A 241 -27.97 6.22 0.62
CA PRO A 241 -27.38 7.57 0.43
C PRO A 241 -26.01 7.52 -0.23
N GLU A 242 -25.59 8.63 -0.83
CA GLU A 242 -24.22 8.76 -1.34
C GLU A 242 -23.19 8.44 -0.26
N ARG A 243 -22.21 7.60 -0.62
CA ARG A 243 -21.12 7.20 0.28
C ARG A 243 -19.76 7.47 -0.38
N PRO A 244 -19.23 8.70 -0.24
CA PRO A 244 -17.99 9.10 -0.89
C PRO A 244 -16.81 8.19 -0.50
N GLY A 245 -16.16 7.61 -1.51
CA GLY A 245 -15.00 6.72 -1.32
C GLY A 245 -15.34 5.24 -1.12
N LEU A 246 -16.62 4.84 -1.10
CA LEU A 246 -16.99 3.44 -1.27
C LEU A 246 -16.57 2.99 -2.67
N THR A 247 -15.85 1.90 -2.74
CA THR A 247 -15.38 1.30 -3.99
C THR A 247 -15.81 -0.16 -4.08
N LEU A 248 -15.89 -0.67 -5.29
CA LEU A 248 -16.15 -2.09 -5.55
C LEU A 248 -14.90 -2.72 -6.15
N ARG A 249 -14.52 -3.91 -5.66
CA ARG A 249 -13.42 -4.72 -6.20
C ARG A 249 -13.97 -6.05 -6.71
N ASP A 250 -13.37 -6.61 -7.75
CA ASP A 250 -13.66 -7.98 -8.17
C ASP A 250 -13.10 -8.96 -7.13
N MET A 251 -13.91 -9.95 -6.76
CA MET A 251 -13.51 -11.02 -5.85
C MET A 251 -12.59 -12.06 -6.49
N ALA A 252 -12.66 -12.21 -7.81
CA ALA A 252 -11.78 -13.12 -8.51
C ALA A 252 -10.48 -12.43 -8.89
N PRO A 253 -9.33 -13.13 -8.78
CA PRO A 253 -8.09 -12.65 -9.33
C PRO A 253 -8.22 -12.49 -10.84
N GLY A 254 -7.53 -11.52 -11.41
CA GLY A 254 -7.36 -11.42 -12.86
C GLY A 254 -6.47 -12.55 -13.39
N ASP A 255 -6.57 -12.79 -14.69
CA ASP A 255 -5.63 -13.68 -15.34
C ASP A 255 -4.27 -12.98 -15.48
N PRO A 256 -3.16 -13.63 -15.11
CA PRO A 256 -1.84 -13.05 -15.33
C PRO A 256 -1.54 -12.94 -16.84
N PRO A 257 -0.71 -11.99 -17.24
CA PRO A 257 -0.18 -11.94 -18.61
C PRO A 257 0.43 -13.30 -18.99
N ARG A 258 0.24 -13.73 -20.22
CA ARG A 258 0.82 -14.99 -20.72
C ARG A 258 1.77 -14.74 -21.88
N PRO A 259 2.82 -15.57 -22.04
CA PRO A 259 3.69 -15.46 -23.20
C PRO A 259 2.89 -15.62 -24.50
N ARG A 260 3.08 -14.70 -25.45
CA ARG A 260 2.48 -14.82 -26.78
C ARG A 260 3.20 -15.95 -27.51
N PRO A 261 2.49 -16.95 -28.06
CA PRO A 261 3.13 -17.95 -28.90
C PRO A 261 3.88 -17.24 -30.04
N PRO A 262 5.12 -17.58 -30.32
CA PRO A 262 5.86 -16.97 -31.42
C PRO A 262 5.11 -17.22 -32.72
N ALA A 263 4.89 -16.17 -33.50
CA ALA A 263 4.45 -16.31 -34.88
C ALA A 263 5.58 -16.96 -35.67
N GLY A 264 5.71 -18.30 -35.61
CA GLY A 264 6.63 -19.10 -36.39
C GLY A 264 8.12 -18.71 -36.23
N GLY A 265 8.76 -19.12 -35.11
CA GLY A 265 10.21 -18.89 -34.93
C GLY A 265 10.67 -19.01 -33.47
N SER A 266 11.86 -19.51 -33.27
CA SER A 266 12.51 -20.00 -32.05
C SER A 266 12.41 -19.11 -30.78
N TRP A 267 12.34 -19.77 -29.64
CA TRP A 267 12.21 -19.21 -28.29
C TRP A 267 13.50 -18.54 -27.79
N GLY A 268 13.39 -17.31 -27.28
CA GLY A 268 14.36 -16.71 -26.36
C GLY A 268 13.64 -16.27 -25.09
N TYR A 269 14.13 -16.74 -23.94
CA TYR A 269 13.58 -16.41 -22.62
C TYR A 269 14.31 -15.17 -22.07
N PHE A 270 13.57 -14.12 -21.76
CA PHE A 270 14.05 -12.98 -20.98
C PHE A 270 13.10 -12.73 -19.80
N GLY A 271 13.52 -13.17 -18.64
CA GLY A 271 12.86 -12.90 -17.36
C GLY A 271 13.86 -12.32 -16.38
N GLY A 272 13.55 -11.17 -15.80
CA GLY A 272 14.19 -10.69 -14.59
C GLY A 272 13.41 -11.16 -13.36
N GLU A 273 14.04 -11.22 -12.20
CA GLU A 273 13.47 -11.70 -10.94
C GLU A 273 12.25 -10.89 -10.44
N ASP A 274 11.94 -9.75 -11.05
CA ASP A 274 10.92 -8.80 -10.58
C ASP A 274 9.60 -8.80 -11.38
N GLY A 275 9.37 -9.74 -12.29
CA GLY A 275 8.15 -9.81 -13.10
C GLY A 275 7.92 -8.60 -14.03
N PRO A 276 7.00 -8.70 -15.01
CA PRO A 276 6.77 -7.63 -15.97
C PRO A 276 5.96 -6.47 -15.35
N THR A 277 6.50 -5.27 -15.39
CA THR A 277 5.75 -4.03 -15.13
C THR A 277 5.20 -3.52 -16.45
N ALA A 278 3.88 -3.41 -16.59
CA ALA A 278 3.25 -2.95 -17.81
C ALA A 278 2.34 -1.74 -17.59
N THR A 279 2.50 -0.72 -18.42
CA THR A 279 1.62 0.46 -18.47
C THR A 279 0.88 0.46 -19.81
N PHE A 280 -0.45 0.58 -19.78
CA PHE A 280 -1.29 0.57 -21.00
C PHE A 280 -2.07 1.85 -21.17
N ALA A 281 -2.16 2.29 -22.40
CA ALA A 281 -3.03 3.37 -22.83
C ALA A 281 -3.82 2.94 -24.07
N ALA A 282 -5.13 3.01 -24.02
CA ALA A 282 -5.99 2.82 -25.20
C ALA A 282 -6.33 4.17 -25.81
N ALA A 283 -6.23 4.29 -27.11
CA ALA A 283 -6.59 5.47 -27.90
C ALA A 283 -7.64 5.11 -28.94
N GLY A 284 -8.85 5.67 -28.81
CA GLY A 284 -9.93 5.56 -29.78
C GLY A 284 -11.21 6.23 -29.27
N PRO A 285 -12.12 6.72 -30.12
CA PRO A 285 -13.40 7.24 -29.67
C PRO A 285 -14.23 6.11 -29.07
N GLY A 286 -14.50 6.22 -27.75
CA GLY A 286 -15.22 5.19 -26.98
C GLY A 286 -14.33 4.19 -26.24
N ALA A 287 -13.01 4.30 -26.28
CA ALA A 287 -12.10 3.43 -25.58
C ALA A 287 -11.77 3.97 -24.18
N ALA A 288 -11.99 3.14 -23.13
CA ALA A 288 -11.47 3.40 -21.81
C ALA A 288 -9.95 3.15 -21.80
N SER A 289 -9.17 4.09 -21.31
CA SER A 289 -7.73 3.88 -21.09
C SER A 289 -7.50 3.28 -19.73
N ILE A 290 -6.86 2.12 -19.67
CA ILE A 290 -6.51 1.45 -18.41
C ILE A 290 -5.00 1.45 -18.26
N GLY A 291 -4.51 2.02 -17.16
CA GLY A 291 -3.13 1.88 -16.73
C GLY A 291 -3.06 0.89 -15.58
N ILE A 292 -2.27 -0.16 -15.73
CA ILE A 292 -1.99 -1.10 -14.65
C ILE A 292 -0.60 -0.79 -14.12
N ILE A 293 -0.51 -0.39 -12.85
CA ILE A 293 0.76 -0.21 -12.15
C ILE A 293 0.85 -1.35 -11.14
N GLY A 294 1.77 -2.29 -11.37
CA GLY A 294 1.98 -3.44 -10.50
C GLY A 294 3.45 -3.59 -10.11
N GLY A 295 3.68 -4.09 -8.90
CA GLY A 295 4.97 -4.61 -8.42
C GLY A 295 4.92 -6.13 -8.34
N ALA A 296 5.92 -6.76 -7.72
CA ALA A 296 6.02 -8.22 -7.53
C ALA A 296 4.80 -8.87 -6.84
N ASP A 297 3.96 -8.06 -6.20
CA ASP A 297 2.75 -8.50 -5.46
C ASP A 297 1.44 -8.36 -6.28
N GLY A 298 1.52 -8.14 -7.60
CA GLY A 298 0.35 -7.98 -8.49
C GLY A 298 -0.03 -6.52 -8.79
N PRO A 299 -1.07 -6.27 -9.60
CA PRO A 299 -1.46 -4.93 -10.01
C PRO A 299 -2.03 -4.13 -8.83
N THR A 300 -1.39 -2.99 -8.50
CA THR A 300 -1.77 -2.12 -7.38
C THR A 300 -2.71 -0.99 -7.76
N ALA A 301 -2.86 -0.68 -9.05
CA ALA A 301 -3.81 0.32 -9.52
C ALA A 301 -4.27 0.06 -10.96
N ILE A 302 -5.55 0.29 -11.22
CA ILE A 302 -6.13 0.35 -12.56
C ILE A 302 -6.61 1.78 -12.78
N LEU A 303 -6.01 2.49 -13.73
CA LEU A 303 -6.44 3.82 -14.14
C LEU A 303 -7.34 3.70 -15.37
N VAL A 304 -8.59 4.09 -15.22
CA VAL A 304 -9.54 4.21 -16.32
C VAL A 304 -9.69 5.68 -16.67
N ARG A 305 -9.42 6.05 -17.91
CA ARG A 305 -9.76 7.38 -18.42
C ARG A 305 -11.19 7.33 -18.93
N GLU A 306 -12.10 8.00 -18.23
CA GLU A 306 -13.51 8.06 -18.57
C GLU A 306 -13.75 8.91 -19.83
N ASP A 307 -14.58 8.39 -20.72
CA ASP A 307 -15.36 9.16 -21.69
C ASP A 307 -16.50 9.92 -20.94
N PRO A 308 -17.08 11.02 -21.49
CA PRO A 308 -17.86 11.96 -20.70
C PRO A 308 -19.01 11.30 -19.92
N ARG A 309 -18.76 11.17 -18.64
CA ARG A 309 -19.63 10.92 -17.47
C ARG A 309 -20.90 10.07 -17.73
N PRO A 310 -20.88 8.78 -17.43
CA PRO A 310 -22.10 8.14 -16.98
C PRO A 310 -22.54 8.83 -15.67
N GLN A 311 -23.83 9.15 -15.55
CA GLN A 311 -24.41 9.56 -14.27
C GLN A 311 -24.28 8.39 -13.30
N GLY A 312 -23.31 8.44 -12.36
CA GLY A 312 -23.08 7.38 -11.37
C GLY A 312 -21.62 7.03 -11.16
N HIS A 313 -21.40 6.09 -10.26
CA HIS A 313 -20.10 5.50 -9.97
C HIS A 313 -19.78 4.38 -10.99
N SER A 314 -18.51 4.04 -11.11
CA SER A 314 -18.05 2.96 -11.99
C SER A 314 -17.03 2.06 -11.28
N ALA A 315 -17.14 0.76 -11.50
CA ALA A 315 -16.18 -0.25 -11.06
C ALA A 315 -15.82 -1.17 -12.23
N LEU A 316 -14.57 -1.63 -12.26
CA LEU A 316 -14.09 -2.60 -13.24
C LEU A 316 -13.73 -3.91 -12.57
N SER A 317 -14.05 -5.01 -13.23
CA SER A 317 -13.54 -6.33 -12.83
C SER A 317 -12.05 -6.45 -13.11
N ALA A 318 -11.43 -7.46 -12.52
CA ALA A 318 -10.11 -7.89 -12.94
C ALA A 318 -10.12 -8.37 -14.41
N PRO A 319 -9.04 -8.11 -15.19
CA PRO A 319 -8.97 -8.50 -16.59
C PRO A 319 -8.82 -10.02 -16.74
N ARG A 320 -9.45 -10.60 -17.78
CA ARG A 320 -9.49 -12.06 -18.04
C ARG A 320 -9.31 -12.37 -19.53
N PHE A 321 -8.78 -13.57 -19.81
CA PHE A 321 -8.67 -14.08 -21.20
C PHE A 321 -10.00 -14.62 -21.72
N ALA A 322 -10.89 -15.07 -20.85
CA ALA A 322 -12.24 -15.48 -21.21
C ALA A 322 -13.27 -14.56 -20.56
N PRO A 323 -14.36 -14.24 -21.27
CA PRO A 323 -15.47 -13.51 -20.66
C PRO A 323 -16.02 -14.28 -19.47
N ALA A 324 -16.17 -13.62 -18.32
CA ALA A 324 -16.82 -14.22 -17.17
C ALA A 324 -18.36 -14.13 -17.35
N GLU A 325 -19.09 -15.17 -16.96
CA GLU A 325 -20.55 -15.13 -16.96
C GLU A 325 -21.10 -14.21 -15.88
N THR A 326 -20.42 -14.16 -14.74
CA THR A 326 -20.80 -13.34 -13.58
C THR A 326 -19.57 -12.74 -12.93
N VAL A 327 -19.75 -11.59 -12.28
CA VAL A 327 -18.73 -10.95 -11.44
C VAL A 327 -19.27 -10.85 -10.03
N THR A 328 -18.46 -11.26 -9.06
CA THR A 328 -18.75 -11.06 -7.64
C THR A 328 -17.96 -9.84 -7.16
N TRP A 329 -18.67 -8.84 -6.67
CA TRP A 329 -18.11 -7.58 -6.22
C TRP A 329 -17.93 -7.56 -4.71
N LEU A 330 -16.79 -7.08 -4.25
CA LEU A 330 -16.49 -6.80 -2.86
C LEU A 330 -16.64 -5.29 -2.62
N PRO A 331 -17.63 -4.83 -1.84
CA PRO A 331 -17.71 -3.44 -1.45
C PRO A 331 -16.63 -3.13 -0.41
N VAL A 332 -15.93 -2.03 -0.60
CA VAL A 332 -14.86 -1.58 0.30
C VAL A 332 -15.21 -0.21 0.84
N PHE A 333 -15.49 -0.14 2.13
CA PHE A 333 -15.95 1.05 2.83
C PHE A 333 -14.78 1.86 3.39
N PRO A 334 -14.68 3.16 3.06
CA PRO A 334 -13.66 4.02 3.65
C PRO A 334 -14.01 4.32 5.11
N GLN A 335 -13.06 4.14 5.99
CA GLN A 335 -13.15 4.56 7.37
C GLN A 335 -12.31 5.81 7.59
N PRO A 336 -12.72 6.72 8.50
CA PRO A 336 -11.90 7.87 8.85
C PRO A 336 -10.48 7.41 9.23
N GLY A 337 -9.48 8.10 8.72
CA GLY A 337 -8.11 7.97 9.19
C GLY A 337 -7.96 8.55 10.60
N ALA A 338 -6.80 8.35 11.19
CA ALA A 338 -6.45 9.05 12.42
C ALA A 338 -6.51 10.57 12.20
N ALA A 339 -6.91 11.31 13.24
CA ALA A 339 -6.90 12.76 13.21
C ALA A 339 -5.49 13.30 12.88
N ASP A 340 -5.42 14.41 12.18
CA ASP A 340 -4.17 15.08 11.88
C ASP A 340 -3.45 15.48 13.16
N LEU A 341 -2.12 15.35 13.19
CA LEU A 341 -1.29 15.72 14.32
C LEU A 341 -0.09 16.52 13.84
N THR A 342 0.21 17.61 14.54
CA THR A 342 1.47 18.34 14.39
C THR A 342 2.35 18.09 15.59
N VAL A 343 3.58 17.64 15.36
CA VAL A 343 4.58 17.34 16.39
C VAL A 343 5.79 18.22 16.22
N GLU A 344 6.16 18.97 17.24
CA GLU A 344 7.45 19.68 17.29
C GLU A 344 8.53 18.72 17.79
N LEU A 345 9.59 18.57 17.03
CA LEU A 345 10.75 17.80 17.47
C LEU A 345 11.66 18.68 18.32
N ARG A 346 12.06 18.12 19.45
CA ARG A 346 12.98 18.82 20.39
C ARG A 346 14.40 18.63 19.92
N ARG A 347 15.19 19.69 20.10
CA ARG A 347 16.62 19.60 19.89
C ARG A 347 17.25 18.87 21.09
N THR A 348 17.94 17.78 20.82
CA THR A 348 18.75 17.08 21.83
C THR A 348 20.10 17.79 21.99
N GLU A 349 20.54 17.92 23.22
CA GLU A 349 21.86 18.50 23.56
C GLU A 349 23.04 17.63 23.09
#